data_f25ac6a0113cd1e0f3248101728403b2
#
_entry.id   f25ac6a0113cd1e0f3248101728403b2
#
_cell.length_a   1.000
_cell.length_b   1.000
_cell.length_c   1.000
_cell.angle_alpha   90.00
_cell.angle_beta   90.00
_cell.angle_gamma   90.00
#
_symmetry.space_group_name_H-M   'P 1'
#
loop_
_entity.id
_entity.type
_entity.pdbx_description
1 polymer ?
#
loop_
_entity_poly.entity_id
_entity_poly.type
_entity_poly.pdbx_seq_one_letter_code
_entity_poly.pdbx_strand_id
1 'polypeptide(L)'
;ISGADPVFENMIFRDNNSDGNGGAVYANDSYSSFTNCVFVDNHAAQGGAFYLNGGDVSLNHCTLLDNTADDDSGIKNASGDLAVMNSIYWGNDDISGDVDVSYSNVMGGYDGTMNFNGRPGFTDAENNDLTLLSWSPMIGRGSTVNIVSSDIDGTARADSVAPDLGSYENSLDSPSAYSPVTWHVATTGTDTVVYSNITSVSMPFNTLQWTMDHMLEGDSIIV
;
A
#
# COMPACT_ATOMS: atom_id res chain seq x y z
N ILE A 1 -15.57 -13.00 -8.44
CA ILE A 1 -14.93 -13.86 -9.46
C ILE A 1 -15.18 -15.30 -9.02
N SER A 2 -15.68 -16.18 -9.88
CA SER A 2 -15.91 -17.58 -9.55
C SER A 2 -15.63 -18.48 -10.74
N GLY A 3 -14.72 -19.48 -10.55
CA GLY A 3 -14.34 -20.46 -11.55
C GLY A 3 -13.80 -19.86 -12.85
N ALA A 4 -13.09 -18.75 -12.76
CA ALA A 4 -12.57 -18.01 -13.92
C ALA A 4 -11.13 -17.54 -13.66
N ASP A 5 -10.40 -17.28 -14.73
CA ASP A 5 -8.98 -16.91 -14.72
C ASP A 5 -8.75 -15.49 -15.29
N PRO A 6 -9.39 -14.45 -14.75
CA PRO A 6 -9.22 -13.10 -15.26
C PRO A 6 -7.85 -12.52 -14.88
N VAL A 7 -7.33 -11.68 -15.76
CA VAL A 7 -6.16 -10.84 -15.54
C VAL A 7 -6.63 -9.39 -15.34
N PHE A 8 -6.24 -8.78 -14.23
CA PHE A 8 -6.51 -7.39 -13.92
C PHE A 8 -5.20 -6.61 -13.94
N GLU A 9 -5.11 -5.62 -14.78
CA GLU A 9 -3.93 -4.76 -14.89
C GLU A 9 -4.33 -3.28 -14.79
N ASN A 10 -3.57 -2.51 -14.04
CA ASN A 10 -3.74 -1.06 -13.91
C ASN A 10 -5.15 -0.66 -13.47
N MET A 11 -5.70 -1.36 -12.48
CA MET A 11 -7.05 -1.14 -11.98
C MET A 11 -7.03 -0.50 -10.59
N ILE A 12 -8.01 0.36 -10.32
CA ILE A 12 -8.23 0.94 -9.01
C ILE A 12 -9.56 0.44 -8.46
N PHE A 13 -9.50 -0.24 -7.30
CA PHE A 13 -10.64 -0.70 -6.52
C PHE A 13 -10.74 0.18 -5.27
N ARG A 14 -11.75 1.04 -5.21
CA ARG A 14 -11.85 2.06 -4.16
C ARG A 14 -13.26 2.14 -3.60
N ASP A 15 -13.35 2.41 -2.28
CA ASP A 15 -14.60 2.71 -1.58
C ASP A 15 -15.69 1.64 -1.80
N ASN A 16 -15.28 0.38 -2.02
CA ASN A 16 -16.25 -0.71 -2.14
C ASN A 16 -16.62 -1.21 -0.75
N ASN A 17 -17.90 -1.43 -0.54
CA ASN A 17 -18.44 -1.94 0.71
C ASN A 17 -19.27 -3.20 0.45
N SER A 18 -19.01 -4.26 1.21
CA SER A 18 -19.70 -5.54 1.13
C SER A 18 -20.18 -6.00 2.51
N ASP A 19 -21.44 -6.29 2.67
CA ASP A 19 -21.96 -6.95 3.89
C ASP A 19 -21.51 -8.43 3.99
N GLY A 20 -20.85 -8.94 2.96
CA GLY A 20 -20.30 -10.30 2.87
C GLY A 20 -18.78 -10.29 2.84
N ASN A 21 -18.21 -11.26 2.11
CA ASN A 21 -16.76 -11.43 1.99
C ASN A 21 -16.21 -10.67 0.78
N GLY A 22 -15.00 -10.13 0.91
CA GLY A 22 -14.28 -9.45 -0.14
C GLY A 22 -14.86 -8.08 -0.52
N GLY A 23 -14.38 -7.01 0.11
CA GLY A 23 -14.84 -5.64 -0.17
C GLY A 23 -14.57 -5.24 -1.60
N ALA A 24 -13.33 -5.31 -2.04
CA ALA A 24 -12.99 -5.10 -3.44
C ALA A 24 -13.11 -6.37 -4.26
N VAL A 25 -12.58 -7.50 -3.78
CA VAL A 25 -12.54 -8.76 -4.52
C VAL A 25 -12.93 -9.94 -3.65
N TYR A 26 -13.95 -10.67 -4.08
CA TYR A 26 -14.22 -12.03 -3.64
C TYR A 26 -13.85 -13.00 -4.78
N ALA A 27 -12.86 -13.86 -4.54
CA ALA A 27 -12.41 -14.89 -5.48
C ALA A 27 -12.77 -16.27 -4.94
N ASN A 28 -13.48 -17.09 -5.77
CA ASN A 28 -13.87 -18.42 -5.42
C ASN A 28 -13.49 -19.39 -6.53
N ASP A 29 -12.65 -20.38 -6.23
CA ASP A 29 -12.06 -21.32 -7.20
C ASP A 29 -11.51 -20.57 -8.44
N SER A 30 -10.78 -19.48 -8.23
CA SER A 30 -10.31 -18.58 -9.27
C SER A 30 -8.78 -18.65 -9.41
N TYR A 31 -8.30 -18.56 -10.66
CA TYR A 31 -6.88 -18.53 -11.01
C TYR A 31 -6.55 -17.15 -11.62
N SER A 32 -6.69 -16.12 -10.82
CA SER A 32 -6.63 -14.73 -11.29
C SER A 32 -5.32 -14.04 -10.90
N SER A 33 -4.93 -13.04 -11.68
CA SER A 33 -3.79 -12.20 -11.38
C SER A 33 -4.16 -10.72 -11.37
N PHE A 34 -3.54 -10.01 -10.45
CA PHE A 34 -3.67 -8.57 -10.28
C PHE A 34 -2.28 -7.95 -10.38
N THR A 35 -2.09 -7.06 -11.34
CA THR A 35 -0.80 -6.40 -11.59
C THR A 35 -0.99 -4.90 -11.63
N ASN A 36 -0.11 -4.15 -10.95
CA ASN A 36 -0.21 -2.70 -10.82
C ASN A 36 -1.59 -2.22 -10.35
N CYS A 37 -2.26 -2.98 -9.49
CA CYS A 37 -3.58 -2.61 -9.01
C CYS A 37 -3.51 -1.86 -7.68
N VAL A 38 -4.45 -0.95 -7.49
CA VAL A 38 -4.63 -0.20 -6.24
C VAL A 38 -5.93 -0.65 -5.58
N PHE A 39 -5.85 -0.97 -4.30
CA PHE A 39 -6.99 -1.30 -3.45
C PHE A 39 -6.99 -0.32 -2.28
N VAL A 40 -7.96 0.56 -2.20
CA VAL A 40 -8.00 1.61 -1.17
C VAL A 40 -9.38 1.80 -0.60
N ASP A 41 -9.48 1.95 0.74
CA ASP A 41 -10.72 2.22 1.47
C ASP A 41 -11.84 1.19 1.16
N ASN A 42 -11.50 -0.09 0.97
CA ASN A 42 -12.52 -1.12 0.78
C ASN A 42 -12.86 -1.77 2.12
N HIS A 43 -14.15 -2.11 2.31
CA HIS A 43 -14.64 -2.69 3.55
C HIS A 43 -15.52 -3.92 3.29
N ALA A 44 -15.45 -4.91 4.19
CA ALA A 44 -16.25 -6.13 4.12
C ALA A 44 -16.51 -6.72 5.52
N ALA A 45 -17.36 -7.74 5.59
CA ALA A 45 -17.42 -8.56 6.80
C ALA A 45 -16.12 -9.36 7.01
N GLN A 46 -15.47 -9.83 5.92
CA GLN A 46 -14.18 -10.51 5.92
C GLN A 46 -13.39 -10.15 4.66
N GLY A 47 -12.07 -9.91 4.79
CA GLY A 47 -11.22 -9.58 3.66
C GLY A 47 -11.57 -8.24 3.02
N GLY A 48 -11.30 -7.13 3.70
CA GLY A 48 -11.65 -5.78 3.24
C GLY A 48 -11.23 -5.49 1.82
N ALA A 49 -9.97 -5.72 1.48
CA ALA A 49 -9.52 -5.68 0.09
C ALA A 49 -9.84 -6.97 -0.65
N PHE A 50 -9.45 -8.12 -0.06
CA PHE A 50 -9.42 -9.38 -0.80
C PHE A 50 -9.85 -10.58 0.04
N TYR A 51 -10.76 -11.39 -0.48
CA TYR A 51 -11.14 -12.68 0.09
C TYR A 51 -10.95 -13.79 -0.95
N LEU A 52 -10.13 -14.80 -0.63
CA LEU A 52 -9.91 -15.99 -1.45
C LEU A 52 -10.55 -17.22 -0.81
N ASN A 53 -11.30 -17.98 -1.60
CA ASN A 53 -11.87 -19.27 -1.25
C ASN A 53 -11.61 -20.29 -2.37
N GLY A 54 -10.43 -20.85 -2.41
CA GLY A 54 -9.97 -21.80 -3.42
C GLY A 54 -9.38 -21.15 -4.68
N GLY A 55 -8.56 -21.90 -5.37
CA GLY A 55 -7.84 -21.46 -6.57
C GLY A 55 -6.42 -20.99 -6.28
N ASP A 56 -5.85 -20.25 -7.21
CA ASP A 56 -4.49 -19.71 -7.15
C ASP A 56 -4.53 -18.25 -7.64
N VAL A 57 -4.20 -17.31 -6.75
CA VAL A 57 -4.29 -15.87 -7.03
C VAL A 57 -2.96 -15.20 -6.74
N SER A 58 -2.58 -14.28 -7.62
CA SER A 58 -1.37 -13.47 -7.43
C SER A 58 -1.65 -11.97 -7.48
N LEU A 59 -1.03 -11.23 -6.54
CA LEU A 59 -0.94 -9.78 -6.53
C LEU A 59 0.53 -9.39 -6.75
N ASN A 60 0.83 -8.66 -7.82
CA ASN A 60 2.19 -8.22 -8.13
C ASN A 60 2.21 -6.72 -8.40
N HIS A 61 3.13 -5.99 -7.77
CA HIS A 61 3.19 -4.54 -7.84
C HIS A 61 1.86 -3.86 -7.49
N CYS A 62 1.19 -4.34 -6.44
CA CYS A 62 -0.06 -3.76 -5.97
C CYS A 62 0.16 -2.84 -4.76
N THR A 63 -0.72 -1.84 -4.63
CA THR A 63 -0.78 -1.00 -3.43
C THR A 63 -2.12 -1.23 -2.76
N LEU A 64 -2.09 -1.70 -1.51
CA LEU A 64 -3.26 -1.90 -0.67
C LEU A 64 -3.17 -0.92 0.50
N LEU A 65 -4.14 -0.02 0.62
CA LEU A 65 -4.16 1.05 1.62
C LEU A 65 -5.52 1.13 2.30
N ASP A 66 -5.51 1.15 3.64
CA ASP A 66 -6.68 1.44 4.48
C ASP A 66 -7.92 0.53 4.20
N ASN A 67 -7.68 -0.73 3.83
CA ASN A 67 -8.77 -1.69 3.65
C ASN A 67 -9.07 -2.41 4.97
N THR A 68 -10.34 -2.44 5.37
CA THR A 68 -10.80 -2.90 6.68
C THR A 68 -11.88 -3.98 6.61
N ALA A 69 -12.02 -4.78 7.65
CA ALA A 69 -13.10 -5.74 7.76
C ALA A 69 -13.58 -5.93 9.20
N ASP A 70 -14.83 -6.37 9.37
CA ASP A 70 -15.44 -6.63 10.69
C ASP A 70 -14.70 -7.74 11.46
N ASP A 71 -13.97 -8.63 10.79
CA ASP A 71 -13.15 -9.70 11.38
C ASP A 71 -11.66 -9.34 11.49
N ASP A 72 -11.31 -8.06 11.35
CA ASP A 72 -9.95 -7.53 11.36
C ASP A 72 -9.04 -8.13 10.26
N SER A 73 -9.59 -8.48 9.09
CA SER A 73 -8.79 -9.00 7.95
C SER A 73 -8.86 -8.10 6.71
N GLY A 74 -7.80 -7.37 6.39
CA GLY A 74 -7.70 -6.63 5.13
C GLY A 74 -7.54 -7.57 3.93
N ILE A 75 -6.74 -8.64 4.08
CA ILE A 75 -6.70 -9.81 3.19
C ILE A 75 -7.10 -11.05 3.95
N LYS A 76 -8.00 -11.86 3.39
CA LYS A 76 -8.41 -13.17 3.91
C LYS A 76 -8.18 -14.27 2.87
N ASN A 77 -7.27 -15.20 3.16
CA ASN A 77 -7.18 -16.47 2.46
C ASN A 77 -7.87 -17.57 3.29
N ALA A 78 -9.10 -17.90 2.92
CA ALA A 78 -9.82 -18.99 3.58
C ALA A 78 -9.37 -20.37 3.09
N SER A 79 -8.95 -20.46 1.83
CA SER A 79 -8.34 -21.65 1.21
C SER A 79 -7.79 -21.29 -0.16
N GLY A 80 -6.81 -22.06 -0.64
CA GLY A 80 -6.16 -21.85 -1.93
C GLY A 80 -4.75 -21.26 -1.77
N ASP A 81 -4.12 -20.94 -2.90
CA ASP A 81 -2.78 -20.37 -2.94
C ASP A 81 -2.87 -18.87 -3.22
N LEU A 82 -2.42 -18.03 -2.32
CA LEU A 82 -2.39 -16.59 -2.48
C LEU A 82 -0.96 -16.06 -2.35
N ALA A 83 -0.46 -15.44 -3.41
CA ALA A 83 0.86 -14.82 -3.43
C ALA A 83 0.76 -13.29 -3.57
N VAL A 84 1.56 -12.57 -2.76
CA VAL A 84 1.70 -11.11 -2.81
C VAL A 84 3.17 -10.77 -2.98
N MET A 85 3.53 -10.13 -4.09
CA MET A 85 4.93 -9.78 -4.40
C MET A 85 5.05 -8.31 -4.81
N ASN A 86 6.21 -7.71 -4.54
CA ASN A 86 6.55 -6.34 -4.95
C ASN A 86 5.50 -5.29 -4.54
N SER A 87 4.79 -5.52 -3.45
CA SER A 87 3.58 -4.78 -3.11
C SER A 87 3.74 -3.95 -1.83
N ILE A 88 2.84 -2.98 -1.67
CA ILE A 88 2.72 -2.19 -0.44
C ILE A 88 1.39 -2.56 0.22
N TYR A 89 1.45 -2.99 1.48
CA TYR A 89 0.31 -3.27 2.35
C TYR A 89 0.38 -2.39 3.59
N TRP A 90 -0.38 -1.30 3.59
CA TRP A 90 -0.25 -0.25 4.60
C TRP A 90 -1.61 0.26 5.09
N GLY A 91 -1.76 0.50 6.41
CA GLY A 91 -3.01 0.97 7.00
C GLY A 91 -4.17 -0.03 6.98
N ASN A 92 -3.97 -1.22 6.45
CA ASN A 92 -5.01 -2.25 6.37
C ASN A 92 -5.13 -3.03 7.68
N ASP A 93 -6.26 -3.70 7.86
CA ASP A 93 -6.39 -4.79 8.84
C ASP A 93 -5.46 -5.97 8.48
N ASP A 94 -5.37 -6.98 9.33
CA ASP A 94 -4.39 -8.06 9.22
C ASP A 94 -4.48 -8.87 7.91
N ILE A 95 -3.38 -9.52 7.54
CA ILE A 95 -3.36 -10.58 6.53
C ILE A 95 -3.67 -11.91 7.24
N SER A 96 -4.78 -12.53 6.90
CA SER A 96 -5.29 -13.73 7.56
C SER A 96 -5.31 -14.95 6.63
N GLY A 97 -4.88 -16.10 7.15
CA GLY A 97 -4.75 -17.34 6.39
C GLY A 97 -3.32 -17.56 5.87
N ASP A 98 -3.14 -18.58 5.02
CA ASP A 98 -1.82 -18.90 4.44
C ASP A 98 -1.60 -18.04 3.18
N VAL A 99 -0.73 -17.03 3.29
CA VAL A 99 -0.42 -16.08 2.22
C VAL A 99 1.09 -16.01 2.04
N ASP A 100 1.58 -16.29 0.85
CA ASP A 100 3.00 -16.12 0.50
C ASP A 100 3.27 -14.64 0.16
N VAL A 101 3.91 -13.93 1.08
CA VAL A 101 4.27 -12.53 0.90
C VAL A 101 5.78 -12.42 0.73
N SER A 102 6.23 -11.79 -0.36
CA SER A 102 7.65 -11.60 -0.64
C SER A 102 7.94 -10.24 -1.28
N TYR A 103 9.15 -9.71 -1.05
CA TYR A 103 9.58 -8.42 -1.58
C TYR A 103 8.53 -7.32 -1.40
N SER A 104 7.88 -7.29 -0.25
CA SER A 104 6.75 -6.40 0.00
C SER A 104 6.92 -5.62 1.29
N ASN A 105 6.32 -4.44 1.33
CA ASN A 105 6.24 -3.64 2.54
C ASN A 105 4.92 -3.90 3.24
N VAL A 106 4.97 -4.43 4.46
CA VAL A 106 3.78 -4.73 5.26
C VAL A 106 3.85 -4.00 6.58
N MET A 107 2.86 -3.16 6.87
CA MET A 107 2.73 -2.47 8.16
C MET A 107 2.62 -3.51 9.28
N GLY A 108 3.42 -3.33 10.34
CA GLY A 108 3.53 -4.33 11.41
C GLY A 108 4.53 -5.45 11.13
N GLY A 109 4.94 -5.63 9.86
CA GLY A 109 5.84 -6.71 9.41
C GLY A 109 5.09 -7.98 9.04
N TYR A 110 5.68 -8.79 8.17
CA TYR A 110 5.17 -10.11 7.78
C TYR A 110 6.34 -11.03 7.43
N ASP A 111 6.30 -12.26 7.89
CA ASP A 111 7.34 -13.24 7.58
C ASP A 111 7.37 -13.55 6.08
N GLY A 112 8.57 -13.66 5.51
CA GLY A 112 8.74 -13.93 4.09
C GLY A 112 10.05 -13.38 3.55
N THR A 113 10.30 -13.64 2.26
CA THR A 113 11.56 -13.26 1.62
C THR A 113 11.58 -11.76 1.34
N MET A 114 12.58 -11.06 1.90
CA MET A 114 12.83 -9.63 1.64
C MET A 114 11.63 -8.70 1.94
N ASN A 115 10.74 -9.12 2.83
CA ASN A 115 9.71 -8.25 3.35
C ASN A 115 10.30 -7.26 4.35
N PHE A 116 9.68 -6.10 4.47
CA PHE A 116 10.06 -5.14 5.49
C PHE A 116 8.84 -4.33 5.98
N ASN A 117 9.07 -3.51 6.99
CA ASN A 117 8.08 -2.64 7.59
C ASN A 117 8.66 -1.23 7.65
N GLY A 118 8.29 -0.39 6.70
CA GLY A 118 8.73 0.99 6.63
C GLY A 118 7.61 1.88 6.12
N ARG A 119 7.55 3.12 6.62
CA ARG A 119 6.53 4.06 6.15
C ARG A 119 6.68 4.28 4.64
N PRO A 120 5.62 4.09 3.83
CA PRO A 120 5.74 4.13 2.37
C PRO A 120 6.22 5.46 1.80
N GLY A 121 5.88 6.59 2.42
CA GLY A 121 6.22 7.91 1.89
C GLY A 121 5.45 8.23 0.61
N PHE A 122 4.14 8.06 0.64
CA PHE A 122 3.26 8.50 -0.43
C PHE A 122 3.22 10.03 -0.51
N THR A 123 2.99 10.57 -1.70
CA THR A 123 2.91 12.01 -1.95
C THR A 123 1.74 12.65 -1.20
N ASP A 124 0.54 12.08 -1.31
CA ASP A 124 -0.65 12.55 -0.60
C ASP A 124 -1.68 11.41 -0.48
N ALA A 125 -1.47 10.51 0.48
CA ALA A 125 -2.31 9.33 0.67
C ALA A 125 -3.78 9.68 0.97
N GLU A 126 -4.03 10.76 1.72
CA GLU A 126 -5.39 11.21 2.07
C GLU A 126 -6.21 11.63 0.83
N ASN A 127 -5.55 12.13 -0.20
CA ASN A 127 -6.17 12.47 -1.48
C ASN A 127 -5.92 11.41 -2.57
N ASN A 128 -5.48 10.22 -2.15
CA ASN A 128 -5.22 9.07 -3.02
C ASN A 128 -4.12 9.30 -4.09
N ASP A 129 -3.19 10.23 -3.83
CA ASP A 129 -1.94 10.29 -4.57
C ASP A 129 -0.92 9.35 -3.92
N LEU A 130 -0.88 8.11 -4.41
CA LEU A 130 -0.03 7.04 -3.92
C LEU A 130 1.31 6.96 -4.66
N THR A 131 1.67 7.99 -5.43
CA THR A 131 3.03 8.13 -5.97
C THR A 131 4.03 8.27 -4.83
N LEU A 132 5.27 7.85 -5.06
CA LEU A 132 6.30 7.81 -4.03
C LEU A 132 7.10 9.12 -3.98
N LEU A 133 7.25 9.68 -2.78
CA LEU A 133 8.19 10.77 -2.55
C LEU A 133 9.63 10.30 -2.79
N SER A 134 10.51 11.19 -3.21
CA SER A 134 11.90 10.87 -3.58
C SER A 134 12.72 10.19 -2.47
N TRP A 135 12.35 10.33 -1.22
CA TRP A 135 12.98 9.68 -0.07
C TRP A 135 12.29 8.39 0.36
N SER A 136 11.23 7.96 -0.35
CA SER A 136 10.48 6.76 0.00
C SER A 136 11.40 5.54 0.08
N PRO A 137 11.36 4.77 1.18
CA PRO A 137 12.13 3.53 1.28
C PRO A 137 11.58 2.41 0.39
N MET A 138 10.50 2.64 -0.35
CA MET A 138 9.94 1.71 -1.33
C MET A 138 10.73 1.70 -2.64
N ILE A 139 11.49 2.77 -2.92
CA ILE A 139 12.24 2.96 -4.15
C ILE A 139 13.36 1.92 -4.25
N GLY A 140 13.41 1.19 -5.38
CA GLY A 140 14.45 0.20 -5.68
C GLY A 140 14.44 -1.02 -4.74
N ARG A 141 13.29 -1.44 -4.19
CA ARG A 141 13.18 -2.55 -3.23
C ARG A 141 12.53 -3.81 -3.78
N GLY A 142 11.93 -3.75 -4.92
CA GLY A 142 11.24 -4.88 -5.53
C GLY A 142 12.19 -5.93 -6.12
N SER A 143 11.64 -7.08 -6.41
CA SER A 143 12.31 -8.16 -7.13
C SER A 143 12.21 -7.93 -8.64
N THR A 144 13.26 -8.22 -9.37
CA THR A 144 13.25 -8.27 -10.84
C THR A 144 12.65 -9.56 -11.40
N VAL A 145 12.27 -10.51 -10.53
CA VAL A 145 11.53 -11.70 -10.92
C VAL A 145 10.07 -11.31 -11.18
N ASN A 146 9.55 -11.67 -12.35
CA ASN A 146 8.20 -11.30 -12.79
C ASN A 146 7.97 -9.76 -12.84
N ILE A 147 9.03 -9.01 -13.16
CA ILE A 147 8.91 -7.57 -13.36
C ILE A 147 7.96 -7.27 -14.51
N VAL A 148 7.15 -6.24 -14.32
CA VAL A 148 6.28 -5.70 -15.37
C VAL A 148 6.92 -4.46 -15.98
N SER A 149 6.73 -4.24 -17.28
CA SER A 149 7.47 -3.23 -18.05
C SER A 149 7.15 -1.78 -17.67
N SER A 150 6.00 -1.55 -17.07
CA SER A 150 5.57 -0.21 -16.64
C SER A 150 4.68 -0.29 -15.41
N ASP A 151 4.56 0.82 -14.71
CA ASP A 151 3.64 1.03 -13.61
C ASP A 151 2.21 1.33 -14.08
N ILE A 152 1.30 1.65 -13.14
CA ILE A 152 -0.10 1.95 -13.41
C ILE A 152 -0.30 3.18 -14.33
N ASP A 153 0.61 4.16 -14.26
CA ASP A 153 0.57 5.39 -15.08
C ASP A 153 1.37 5.28 -16.38
N GLY A 154 2.02 4.13 -16.62
CA GLY A 154 2.85 3.89 -17.79
C GLY A 154 4.31 4.30 -17.64
N THR A 155 4.76 4.68 -16.43
CA THR A 155 6.18 4.92 -16.14
C THR A 155 6.94 3.61 -16.26
N ALA A 156 8.04 3.63 -17.02
CA ALA A 156 8.80 2.41 -17.28
C ALA A 156 9.51 1.88 -16.03
N ARG A 157 9.38 0.59 -15.76
CA ARG A 157 10.21 -0.16 -14.81
C ARG A 157 11.41 -0.74 -15.55
N ALA A 158 12.61 -0.37 -15.14
CA ALA A 158 13.81 -0.81 -15.84
C ALA A 158 14.19 -2.25 -15.47
N ASP A 159 14.43 -3.10 -16.46
CA ASP A 159 14.80 -4.51 -16.24
C ASP A 159 16.17 -4.69 -15.53
N SER A 160 17.00 -3.64 -15.50
CA SER A 160 18.37 -3.69 -15.00
C SER A 160 18.54 -3.21 -13.57
N VAL A 161 17.51 -2.61 -12.97
CA VAL A 161 17.48 -2.15 -11.58
C VAL A 161 16.28 -2.74 -10.86
N ALA A 162 16.37 -2.83 -9.54
CA ALA A 162 15.22 -3.27 -8.75
C ALA A 162 14.08 -2.27 -8.91
N PRO A 163 12.85 -2.72 -9.23
CA PRO A 163 11.69 -1.83 -9.34
C PRO A 163 11.26 -1.32 -7.96
N ASP A 164 10.44 -0.31 -7.95
CA ASP A 164 9.80 0.15 -6.74
C ASP A 164 8.72 -0.82 -6.26
N LEU A 165 8.41 -0.77 -4.98
CA LEU A 165 7.26 -1.48 -4.45
C LEU A 165 5.97 -0.73 -4.74
N GLY A 166 4.89 -1.49 -4.93
CA GLY A 166 3.56 -0.94 -5.19
C GLY A 166 3.29 -0.62 -6.65
N SER A 167 2.19 0.08 -6.87
CA SER A 167 1.62 0.30 -8.20
C SER A 167 2.29 1.43 -8.98
N TYR A 168 3.10 2.27 -8.33
CA TYR A 168 3.75 3.44 -8.93
C TYR A 168 5.27 3.30 -8.90
N GLU A 169 5.93 3.77 -9.96
CA GLU A 169 7.38 3.82 -10.10
C GLU A 169 7.87 5.26 -9.97
N ASN A 170 8.88 5.49 -9.14
CA ASN A 170 9.59 6.76 -9.06
C ASN A 170 10.71 6.81 -10.10
N SER A 171 11.14 7.97 -10.50
CA SER A 171 12.23 8.13 -11.49
C SER A 171 13.64 7.88 -10.93
N LEU A 172 13.75 7.57 -9.64
CA LEU A 172 15.03 7.33 -8.96
C LEU A 172 15.28 5.83 -8.81
N ASP A 173 16.53 5.39 -9.00
CA ASP A 173 16.94 3.99 -8.77
C ASP A 173 17.14 3.66 -7.27
N SER A 174 17.15 4.67 -6.42
CA SER A 174 17.29 4.56 -4.97
C SER A 174 16.77 5.80 -4.25
N PRO A 175 16.32 5.66 -2.99
CA PRO A 175 15.81 6.81 -2.25
C PRO A 175 16.85 7.93 -2.11
N SER A 176 16.39 9.17 -2.26
CA SER A 176 17.20 10.33 -1.84
C SER A 176 17.29 10.38 -0.31
N ALA A 177 18.28 11.11 0.20
CA ALA A 177 18.37 11.34 1.65
C ALA A 177 17.12 12.09 2.12
N TYR A 178 16.47 11.57 3.17
CA TYR A 178 15.40 12.29 3.85
C TYR A 178 15.98 13.54 4.54
N SER A 179 15.33 14.67 4.37
CA SER A 179 15.67 15.91 5.08
C SER A 179 14.67 16.11 6.21
N PRO A 180 15.08 15.93 7.48
CA PRO A 180 14.20 16.12 8.63
C PRO A 180 13.55 17.48 8.65
N VAL A 181 12.30 17.55 9.07
CA VAL A 181 11.49 18.77 9.11
C VAL A 181 11.02 19.07 10.55
N THR A 182 10.60 20.30 10.77
CA THR A 182 9.98 20.71 12.02
C THR A 182 8.49 20.84 11.82
N TRP A 183 7.74 20.07 12.57
CA TRP A 183 6.28 20.07 12.57
C TRP A 183 5.75 21.09 13.57
N HIS A 184 4.72 21.82 13.19
CA HIS A 184 4.06 22.79 14.05
C HIS A 184 2.65 22.32 14.39
N VAL A 185 2.32 22.31 15.67
CA VAL A 185 1.00 21.92 16.18
C VAL A 185 0.37 23.09 16.92
N ALA A 186 -0.88 23.41 16.63
CA ALA A 186 -1.65 24.41 17.37
C ALA A 186 -3.15 24.08 17.33
N THR A 187 -3.90 24.52 18.32
CA THR A 187 -5.34 24.26 18.45
C THR A 187 -6.20 24.80 17.31
N THR A 188 -5.65 25.69 16.49
CA THR A 188 -6.30 26.24 15.28
C THR A 188 -5.80 25.60 13.97
N GLY A 189 -5.00 24.55 14.06
CA GLY A 189 -4.47 23.83 12.91
C GLY A 189 -5.47 22.90 12.25
N THR A 190 -5.03 22.24 11.19
CA THR A 190 -5.75 21.17 10.51
C THR A 190 -4.86 19.94 10.42
N ASP A 191 -5.45 18.75 10.54
CA ASP A 191 -4.72 17.48 10.43
C ASP A 191 -4.71 16.94 8.98
N THR A 192 -4.68 17.83 8.00
CA THR A 192 -4.61 17.48 6.58
C THR A 192 -3.19 17.66 6.06
N VAL A 193 -2.59 16.61 5.49
CA VAL A 193 -1.25 16.69 4.92
C VAL A 193 -1.31 17.30 3.53
N VAL A 194 -0.71 18.47 3.39
CA VAL A 194 -0.07 18.83 2.14
C VAL A 194 1.42 18.93 2.48
N TYR A 195 2.25 18.05 1.99
CA TYR A 195 3.69 18.00 2.33
C TYR A 195 4.43 19.34 2.11
N SER A 196 3.88 20.22 1.26
CA SER A 196 4.36 21.60 1.11
C SER A 196 4.16 22.49 2.34
N ASN A 197 3.32 22.07 3.30
CA ASN A 197 2.95 22.87 4.47
C ASN A 197 3.56 22.40 5.79
N ILE A 198 4.28 21.28 5.80
CA ILE A 198 4.84 20.64 7.01
C ILE A 198 5.69 21.62 7.85
N THR A 199 6.36 22.56 7.22
CA THR A 199 7.25 23.52 7.88
C THR A 199 6.61 24.90 8.11
N SER A 200 5.32 25.06 7.84
CA SER A 200 4.65 26.37 7.90
C SER A 200 3.97 26.61 9.25
N VAL A 201 4.44 27.62 9.97
CA VAL A 201 3.78 28.13 11.20
C VAL A 201 2.39 28.73 10.91
N SER A 202 2.10 29.06 9.67
CA SER A 202 0.80 29.65 9.28
C SER A 202 -0.30 28.62 9.05
N MET A 203 0.05 27.33 8.94
CA MET A 203 -0.86 26.20 8.78
C MET A 203 -0.44 25.04 9.68
N PRO A 204 -0.53 25.20 11.02
CA PRO A 204 -0.11 24.17 11.94
C PRO A 204 -1.11 23.00 11.94
N PHE A 205 -0.66 21.83 12.40
CA PHE A 205 -1.52 20.67 12.64
C PHE A 205 -2.34 20.85 13.91
N ASN A 206 -3.52 20.22 13.95
CA ASN A 206 -4.47 20.41 15.05
C ASN A 206 -4.18 19.49 16.24
N THR A 207 -3.70 18.27 16.00
CA THR A 207 -3.43 17.31 17.06
C THR A 207 -1.98 16.87 17.11
N LEU A 208 -1.46 16.74 18.33
CA LEU A 208 -0.11 16.21 18.56
C LEU A 208 -0.02 14.74 18.12
N GLN A 209 -1.07 13.95 18.39
CA GLN A 209 -1.08 12.53 18.03
C GLN A 209 -0.99 12.35 16.53
N TRP A 210 -1.82 13.06 15.76
CA TRP A 210 -1.78 13.00 14.32
C TRP A 210 -0.39 13.36 13.76
N THR A 211 0.22 14.42 14.30
CA THR A 211 1.59 14.83 13.89
C THR A 211 2.61 13.74 14.21
N MET A 212 2.57 13.15 15.42
CA MET A 212 3.48 12.08 15.83
C MET A 212 3.35 10.84 14.93
N ASP A 213 2.13 10.49 14.51
CA ASP A 213 1.87 9.36 13.63
C ASP A 213 2.46 9.56 12.22
N HIS A 214 2.75 10.82 11.85
CA HIS A 214 3.28 11.19 10.54
C HIS A 214 4.76 11.57 10.53
N MET A 215 5.41 11.69 11.68
CA MET A 215 6.84 12.03 11.80
C MET A 215 7.74 10.88 11.34
N LEU A 216 8.89 11.25 10.81
CA LEU A 216 9.99 10.34 10.49
C LEU A 216 11.16 10.55 11.44
N GLU A 217 12.10 9.59 11.46
CA GLU A 217 13.30 9.71 12.29
C GLU A 217 14.09 10.98 11.94
N GLY A 218 14.39 11.77 12.94
CA GLY A 218 15.10 13.05 12.80
C GLY A 218 14.18 14.28 12.79
N ASP A 219 12.89 14.11 12.58
CA ASP A 219 11.93 15.23 12.68
C ASP A 219 11.85 15.78 14.10
N SER A 220 11.44 17.03 14.21
CA SER A 220 11.16 17.71 15.47
C SER A 220 9.74 18.28 15.48
N ILE A 221 9.19 18.49 16.67
CA ILE A 221 7.85 19.04 16.85
C ILE A 221 7.89 20.29 17.72
N ILE A 222 7.12 21.28 17.35
CA ILE A 222 6.88 22.49 18.13
C ILE A 222 5.36 22.58 18.39
N VAL A 223 4.99 22.69 19.66
CA VAL A 223 3.61 22.78 20.14
C VAL A 223 3.33 24.19 20.64
#